data_b0f5dffb9e0ee37af2a8e817c5049df3
#
_entry.id   b0f5dffb9e0ee37af2a8e817c5049df3
#
_cell.length_a   1.000
_cell.length_b   1.000
_cell.length_c   1.000
_cell.angle_alpha   90.00
_cell.angle_beta   90.00
_cell.angle_gamma   90.00
#
_symmetry.space_group_name_H-M   'P 1'
#
loop_
_entity.id
_entity.type
_entity.pdbx_description
1 polymer ?
#
loop_
_entity_poly.entity_id
_entity_poly.type
_entity_poly.pdbx_seq_one_letter_code
_entity_poly.pdbx_strand_id
1 'polypeptide(L)'
;MKKLIIIATTLGLILVAGIGTAIMTSYGSITGYATIKQSIILDIMGTSNDTYYSISGYQGETLFSPKIKLDNKADIPITVNISIESIDNNSSDVNTTITDDTKNNTISNIIDVPIDDVYIYVKHQFYPNSSIGNYTFRINISPI
;
A
#
# COMPACT_ATOMS: atom_id res chain seq x y z
N MET A 1 33.56 14.29 -51.76
CA MET A 1 32.99 12.97 -51.48
C MET A 1 33.68 12.23 -50.34
N LYS A 2 34.99 12.07 -50.31
CA LYS A 2 35.68 11.33 -49.20
C LYS A 2 35.43 11.90 -47.79
N LYS A 3 35.39 13.23 -47.63
CA LYS A 3 35.12 13.88 -46.32
C LYS A 3 33.68 13.65 -45.82
N LEU A 4 32.72 13.59 -46.73
CA LEU A 4 31.31 13.37 -46.40
C LEU A 4 31.05 11.92 -45.93
N ILE A 5 31.74 10.96 -46.54
CA ILE A 5 31.65 9.54 -46.17
C ILE A 5 32.25 9.30 -44.79
N ILE A 6 33.37 9.98 -44.44
CA ILE A 6 33.98 9.87 -43.11
C ILE A 6 33.05 10.42 -42.02
N ILE A 7 32.41 11.56 -42.27
CA ILE A 7 31.45 12.15 -41.30
C ILE A 7 30.22 11.26 -41.12
N ALA A 8 29.68 10.69 -42.20
CA ALA A 8 28.53 9.81 -42.13
C ALA A 8 28.84 8.50 -41.38
N THR A 9 30.02 7.91 -41.61
CA THR A 9 30.43 6.70 -40.89
C THR A 9 30.70 6.96 -39.40
N THR A 10 31.31 8.12 -39.08
CA THR A 10 31.57 8.48 -37.68
C THR A 10 30.28 8.77 -36.95
N LEU A 11 29.32 9.45 -37.57
CA LEU A 11 28.00 9.70 -36.98
C LEU A 11 27.19 8.42 -36.78
N GLY A 12 27.25 7.50 -37.74
CA GLY A 12 26.61 6.19 -37.65
C GLY A 12 27.19 5.32 -36.52
N LEU A 13 28.51 5.35 -36.35
CA LEU A 13 29.18 4.62 -35.26
C LEU A 13 28.86 5.18 -33.88
N ILE A 14 28.76 6.51 -33.76
CA ILE A 14 28.35 7.15 -32.49
C ILE A 14 26.89 6.80 -32.14
N LEU A 15 25.99 6.78 -33.11
CA LEU A 15 24.60 6.41 -32.92
C LEU A 15 24.45 4.94 -32.49
N VAL A 16 25.19 4.03 -33.13
CA VAL A 16 25.17 2.60 -32.78
C VAL A 16 25.85 2.36 -31.44
N ALA A 17 26.95 3.04 -31.12
CA ALA A 17 27.57 2.94 -29.80
C ALA A 17 26.68 3.53 -28.69
N GLY A 18 25.99 4.65 -28.99
CA GLY A 18 25.05 5.24 -28.02
C GLY A 18 23.86 4.35 -27.72
N ILE A 19 23.31 3.68 -28.72
CA ILE A 19 22.20 2.71 -28.52
C ILE A 19 22.75 1.45 -27.85
N GLY A 20 23.92 0.96 -28.25
CA GLY A 20 24.53 -0.23 -27.66
C GLY A 20 24.89 -0.05 -26.17
N THR A 21 25.43 1.11 -25.79
CA THR A 21 25.76 1.41 -24.40
C THR A 21 24.51 1.61 -23.55
N ALA A 22 23.44 2.20 -24.08
CA ALA A 22 22.16 2.32 -23.37
C ALA A 22 21.53 0.95 -23.12
N ILE A 23 21.66 0.01 -24.06
CA ILE A 23 21.16 -1.37 -23.87
C ILE A 23 22.05 -2.17 -22.91
N MET A 24 23.36 -1.94 -22.90
CA MET A 24 24.30 -2.69 -22.03
C MET A 24 24.42 -2.16 -20.61
N THR A 25 24.09 -0.89 -20.35
CA THR A 25 24.15 -0.31 -18.99
C THR A 25 22.85 -0.43 -18.22
N SER A 26 21.77 -0.85 -18.84
CA SER A 26 20.49 -1.01 -18.18
C SER A 26 19.85 -2.36 -18.46
N TYR A 27 20.39 -3.40 -17.83
CA TYR A 27 19.59 -4.60 -17.62
C TYR A 27 18.38 -4.19 -16.77
N GLY A 28 17.28 -3.88 -17.44
CA GLY A 28 16.02 -3.59 -16.76
C GLY A 28 15.68 -2.12 -16.54
N SER A 29 16.46 -1.13 -16.98
CA SER A 29 15.94 0.21 -17.12
C SER A 29 15.59 0.46 -18.57
N ILE A 30 14.36 0.14 -18.88
CA ILE A 30 13.71 0.79 -20.03
C ILE A 30 13.66 2.25 -19.65
N THR A 31 14.56 3.01 -20.25
CA THR A 31 14.72 4.43 -19.99
C THR A 31 13.36 5.12 -19.97
N GLY A 32 12.98 5.58 -18.80
CA GLY A 32 12.06 6.67 -18.62
C GLY A 32 10.56 6.39 -18.65
N TYR A 33 10.08 5.16 -18.87
CA TYR A 33 8.64 4.91 -18.95
C TYR A 33 8.14 3.71 -18.14
N ALA A 34 8.89 3.20 -17.18
CA ALA A 34 8.39 2.20 -16.27
C ALA A 34 7.52 2.88 -15.21
N THR A 35 6.21 2.75 -15.32
CA THR A 35 5.29 3.13 -14.26
C THR A 35 5.23 1.97 -13.27
N ILE A 36 5.82 2.13 -12.11
CA ILE A 36 5.64 1.20 -11.01
C ILE A 36 4.30 1.51 -10.37
N LYS A 37 3.37 0.59 -10.48
CA LYS A 37 2.07 0.67 -9.81
C LYS A 37 2.18 0.04 -8.42
N GLN A 38 1.37 0.54 -7.51
CA GLN A 38 1.23 -0.06 -6.18
C GLN A 38 0.72 -1.50 -6.32
N SER A 39 1.39 -2.43 -5.64
CA SER A 39 1.05 -3.86 -5.72
C SER A 39 -0.19 -4.22 -4.91
N ILE A 40 -0.41 -3.54 -3.77
CA ILE A 40 -1.57 -3.75 -2.90
C ILE A 40 -2.51 -2.55 -3.04
N ILE A 41 -3.76 -2.83 -3.37
CA ILE A 41 -4.84 -1.85 -3.39
C ILE A 41 -5.72 -2.09 -2.18
N LEU A 42 -6.06 -1.01 -1.48
CA LEU A 42 -7.03 -1.03 -0.38
C LEU A 42 -8.40 -0.67 -0.91
N ASP A 43 -9.39 -1.42 -0.46
CA ASP A 43 -10.80 -1.18 -0.77
C ASP A 43 -11.61 -1.30 0.53
N ILE A 44 -12.37 -0.27 0.88
CA ILE A 44 -13.28 -0.29 2.03
C ILE A 44 -14.64 -0.75 1.55
N MET A 45 -14.92 -2.02 1.76
CA MET A 45 -16.10 -2.69 1.25
C MET A 45 -17.41 -2.03 1.75
N GLY A 46 -18.32 -1.80 0.82
CA GLY A 46 -19.64 -1.22 1.14
C GLY A 46 -19.66 0.30 1.29
N THR A 47 -18.56 0.97 0.96
CA THR A 47 -18.48 2.43 0.88
C THR A 47 -18.19 2.86 -0.55
N SER A 48 -18.50 4.10 -0.88
CA SER A 48 -18.10 4.73 -2.15
C SER A 48 -16.74 5.42 -2.02
N ASN A 49 -16.07 5.28 -0.87
CA ASN A 49 -14.82 5.96 -0.56
C ASN A 49 -13.83 4.98 0.06
N ASP A 50 -12.73 4.74 -0.62
CA ASP A 50 -11.67 3.83 -0.21
C ASP A 50 -10.60 4.48 0.68
N THR A 51 -10.80 5.75 1.06
CA THR A 51 -9.80 6.52 1.80
C THR A 51 -10.14 6.74 3.27
N TYR A 52 -11.40 6.65 3.66
CA TYR A 52 -11.80 6.78 5.05
C TYR A 52 -13.12 6.08 5.36
N TYR A 53 -13.34 5.73 6.63
CA TYR A 53 -14.61 5.29 7.18
C TYR A 53 -14.90 6.06 8.46
N SER A 54 -16.17 6.08 8.83
CA SER A 54 -16.65 6.64 10.10
C SER A 54 -17.50 5.61 10.83
N ILE A 55 -17.26 5.46 12.12
CA ILE A 55 -18.05 4.63 13.02
C ILE A 55 -18.44 5.45 14.24
N SER A 56 -19.54 5.12 14.88
CA SER A 56 -19.99 5.78 16.09
C SER A 56 -20.46 4.76 17.10
N GLY A 57 -20.24 5.03 18.38
CA GLY A 57 -20.63 4.15 19.47
C GLY A 57 -20.50 4.84 20.82
N TYR A 58 -20.61 4.07 21.88
CA TYR A 58 -20.60 4.53 23.26
C TYR A 58 -19.31 4.10 23.98
N GLN A 59 -19.03 4.76 25.10
CA GLN A 59 -17.94 4.36 25.99
C GLN A 59 -18.10 2.89 26.42
N GLY A 60 -16.99 2.15 26.42
CA GLY A 60 -16.99 0.73 26.75
C GLY A 60 -17.39 -0.20 25.60
N GLU A 61 -17.78 0.33 24.44
CA GLU A 61 -18.12 -0.50 23.30
C GLU A 61 -16.91 -0.95 22.50
N THR A 62 -17.09 -2.06 21.83
CA THR A 62 -16.17 -2.55 20.78
C THR A 62 -16.82 -2.35 19.43
N LEU A 63 -16.16 -1.58 18.58
CA LEU A 63 -16.61 -1.27 17.24
C LEU A 63 -15.64 -1.86 16.21
N PHE A 64 -16.17 -2.14 15.03
CA PHE A 64 -15.37 -2.64 13.92
C PHE A 64 -15.48 -1.68 12.73
N SER A 65 -14.39 -1.51 12.02
CA SER A 65 -14.42 -0.87 10.72
C SER A 65 -15.37 -1.61 9.76
N PRO A 66 -15.74 -1.01 8.63
CA PRO A 66 -16.16 -1.80 7.48
C PRO A 66 -15.08 -2.82 7.12
N LYS A 67 -15.46 -3.86 6.38
CA LYS A 67 -14.52 -4.85 5.86
C LYS A 67 -13.51 -4.16 4.94
N ILE A 68 -12.23 -4.35 5.19
CA ILE A 68 -11.14 -3.82 4.38
C ILE A 68 -10.56 -4.96 3.56
N LYS A 69 -10.53 -4.78 2.26
CA LYS A 69 -9.94 -5.70 1.30
C LYS A 69 -8.52 -5.25 1.00
N LEU A 70 -7.58 -6.18 1.10
CA LEU A 70 -6.23 -6.03 0.57
C LEU A 70 -6.17 -6.82 -0.74
N ASP A 71 -6.17 -6.11 -1.85
CA ASP A 71 -6.18 -6.67 -3.19
C ASP A 71 -4.76 -6.69 -3.75
N ASN A 72 -4.18 -7.88 -3.85
CA ASN A 72 -2.85 -8.06 -4.41
C ASN A 72 -2.91 -8.09 -5.94
N LYS A 73 -2.32 -7.08 -6.57
CA LYS A 73 -2.23 -6.94 -8.03
C LYS A 73 -0.93 -7.48 -8.62
N ALA A 74 -0.04 -8.01 -7.79
CA ALA A 74 1.17 -8.68 -8.25
C ALA A 74 0.93 -10.16 -8.52
N ASP A 75 1.79 -10.76 -9.33
CA ASP A 75 1.74 -12.19 -9.66
C ASP A 75 2.42 -13.09 -8.59
N ILE A 76 2.77 -12.50 -7.45
CA ILE A 76 3.42 -13.19 -6.33
C ILE A 76 2.77 -12.77 -5.01
N PRO A 77 2.82 -13.59 -3.95
CA PRO A 77 2.46 -13.17 -2.61
C PRO A 77 3.32 -12.01 -2.14
N ILE A 78 2.72 -11.06 -1.41
CA ILE A 78 3.41 -9.90 -0.86
C ILE A 78 3.19 -9.84 0.63
N THR A 79 4.29 -9.74 1.38
CA THR A 79 4.23 -9.49 2.82
C THR A 79 4.11 -7.99 3.08
N VAL A 80 3.13 -7.60 3.87
CA VAL A 80 2.87 -6.21 4.24
C VAL A 80 2.92 -6.03 5.75
N ASN A 81 3.32 -4.85 6.18
CA ASN A 81 3.17 -4.38 7.55
C ASN A 81 2.01 -3.38 7.60
N ILE A 82 1.05 -3.62 8.49
CA ILE A 82 -0.07 -2.74 8.76
C ILE A 82 0.18 -2.04 10.08
N SER A 83 0.28 -0.73 10.06
CA SER A 83 0.39 0.09 11.27
C SER A 83 -0.85 0.95 11.43
N ILE A 84 -1.32 1.08 12.67
CA ILE A 84 -2.44 1.94 13.03
C ILE A 84 -1.90 3.01 13.96
N GLU A 85 -2.05 4.25 13.53
CA GLU A 85 -1.59 5.43 14.23
C GLU A 85 -2.79 6.24 14.70
N SER A 86 -2.85 6.57 15.99
CA SER A 86 -3.81 7.55 16.48
C SER A 86 -3.26 8.95 16.17
N ILE A 87 -4.05 9.75 15.47
CA ILE A 87 -3.68 11.14 15.12
C ILE A 87 -4.02 12.08 16.27
N ASP A 88 -5.04 11.74 17.03
CA ASP A 88 -5.46 12.53 18.19
C ASP A 88 -4.70 12.11 19.45
N ASN A 89 -4.57 13.02 20.41
CA ASN A 89 -3.83 12.79 21.66
C ASN A 89 -4.51 11.82 22.63
N ASN A 90 -5.62 11.18 22.23
CA ASN A 90 -6.45 10.32 23.07
C ASN A 90 -6.18 8.83 22.83
N SER A 91 -4.99 8.45 22.41
CA SER A 91 -4.63 7.05 22.12
C SER A 91 -4.76 6.11 23.34
N SER A 92 -4.73 6.64 24.56
CA SER A 92 -4.92 5.85 25.79
C SER A 92 -6.35 5.43 26.03
N ASP A 93 -7.32 6.01 25.35
CA ASP A 93 -8.75 5.79 25.57
C ASP A 93 -9.32 4.63 24.74
N VAL A 94 -8.54 4.14 23.77
CA VAL A 94 -8.97 3.10 22.84
C VAL A 94 -7.84 2.12 22.55
N ASN A 95 -8.16 0.84 22.59
CA ASN A 95 -7.28 -0.21 22.10
C ASN A 95 -7.69 -0.58 20.66
N THR A 96 -6.76 -0.40 19.73
CA THR A 96 -7.02 -0.67 18.31
C THR A 96 -6.17 -1.83 17.84
N THR A 97 -6.82 -2.83 17.25
CA THR A 97 -6.17 -4.06 16.76
C THR A 97 -6.73 -4.45 15.40
N ILE A 98 -5.98 -5.30 14.68
CA ILE A 98 -6.42 -5.87 13.42
C ILE A 98 -7.00 -7.25 13.70
N THR A 99 -8.12 -7.57 13.07
CA THR A 99 -8.73 -8.89 13.16
C THR A 99 -8.92 -9.50 11.79
N ASP A 100 -9.06 -10.82 11.77
CA ASP A 100 -9.42 -11.57 10.57
C ASP A 100 -10.83 -11.19 10.05
N ASP A 101 -11.22 -11.77 8.95
CA ASP A 101 -12.51 -11.53 8.29
C ASP A 101 -13.71 -12.06 9.10
N THR A 102 -13.46 -12.87 10.12
CA THR A 102 -14.49 -13.35 11.07
C THR A 102 -14.71 -12.43 12.27
N LYS A 103 -13.83 -11.44 12.48
CA LYS A 103 -13.80 -10.53 13.65
C LYS A 103 -13.45 -11.21 14.98
N ASN A 104 -13.15 -12.49 14.97
CA ASN A 104 -12.94 -13.27 16.19
C ASN A 104 -11.49 -13.32 16.63
N ASN A 105 -10.57 -13.32 15.68
CA ASN A 105 -9.15 -13.49 15.96
C ASN A 105 -8.39 -12.20 15.68
N THR A 106 -7.64 -11.73 16.67
CA THR A 106 -6.63 -10.70 16.44
C THR A 106 -5.48 -11.31 15.64
N ILE A 107 -5.09 -10.68 14.56
CA ILE A 107 -4.01 -11.12 13.70
C ILE A 107 -2.77 -10.23 13.86
N SER A 108 -1.64 -10.72 13.37
CA SER A 108 -0.39 -9.95 13.36
C SER A 108 -0.52 -8.70 12.48
N ASN A 109 0.26 -7.71 12.81
CA ASN A 109 0.42 -6.53 11.94
C ASN A 109 1.19 -6.87 10.65
N ILE A 110 1.91 -7.98 10.63
CA ILE A 110 2.60 -8.49 9.45
C ILE A 110 1.72 -9.57 8.85
N ILE A 111 1.32 -9.38 7.61
CA ILE A 111 0.37 -10.24 6.90
C ILE A 111 0.94 -10.59 5.53
N ASP A 112 0.89 -11.88 5.20
CA ASP A 112 1.12 -12.34 3.84
C ASP A 112 -0.18 -12.22 3.04
N VAL A 113 -0.15 -11.39 2.01
CA VAL A 113 -1.25 -11.21 1.07
C VAL A 113 -0.96 -12.11 -0.14
N PRO A 114 -1.70 -13.22 -0.30
CA PRO A 114 -1.54 -14.12 -1.43
C PRO A 114 -1.91 -13.40 -2.75
N ILE A 115 -1.83 -14.10 -3.86
CA ILE A 115 -2.28 -13.57 -5.16
C ILE A 115 -3.77 -13.23 -5.15
N ASP A 116 -4.54 -13.90 -4.28
CA ASP A 116 -5.94 -13.59 -4.01
C ASP A 116 -6.09 -12.52 -2.94
N ASP A 117 -7.32 -12.05 -2.77
CA ASP A 117 -7.68 -11.02 -1.80
C ASP A 117 -7.59 -11.51 -0.35
N VAL A 118 -7.15 -10.63 0.55
CA VAL A 118 -7.26 -10.81 1.99
C VAL A 118 -8.22 -9.77 2.55
N TYR A 119 -9.04 -10.19 3.50
CA TYR A 119 -10.01 -9.33 4.17
C TYR A 119 -9.69 -9.22 5.65
N ILE A 120 -9.72 -7.98 6.14
CA ILE A 120 -9.46 -7.66 7.54
C ILE A 120 -10.51 -6.70 8.07
N TYR A 121 -10.57 -6.59 9.40
CA TYR A 121 -11.25 -5.51 10.10
C TYR A 121 -10.29 -4.82 11.07
N VAL A 122 -10.52 -3.55 11.32
CA VAL A 122 -9.92 -2.83 12.44
C VAL A 122 -10.93 -2.83 13.58
N LYS A 123 -10.52 -3.37 14.70
CA LYS A 123 -11.29 -3.42 15.94
C LYS A 123 -10.87 -2.25 16.82
N HIS A 124 -11.82 -1.43 17.23
CA HIS A 124 -11.67 -0.33 18.16
C HIS A 124 -12.40 -0.66 19.46
N GLN A 125 -11.68 -0.90 20.51
CA GLN A 125 -12.23 -1.17 21.84
C GLN A 125 -12.06 0.06 22.70
N PHE A 126 -13.15 0.79 22.91
CA PHE A 126 -13.18 1.96 23.78
C PHE A 126 -13.29 1.54 25.25
N TYR A 127 -12.49 2.16 26.10
CA TYR A 127 -12.58 1.90 27.52
C TYR A 127 -13.82 2.57 28.12
N PRO A 128 -14.37 2.06 29.23
CA PRO A 128 -15.57 2.64 29.87
C PRO A 128 -15.40 4.09 30.32
N ASN A 129 -14.17 4.53 30.53
CA ASN A 129 -13.80 5.87 30.94
C ASN A 129 -13.18 6.72 29.82
N SER A 130 -13.32 6.26 28.57
CA SER A 130 -12.86 7.04 27.43
C SER A 130 -13.51 8.40 27.38
N SER A 131 -12.78 9.40 26.91
CA SER A 131 -13.31 10.74 26.70
C SER A 131 -14.39 10.74 25.62
N ILE A 132 -15.42 11.56 25.77
CA ILE A 132 -16.41 11.75 24.71
C ILE A 132 -15.81 12.68 23.67
N GLY A 133 -15.80 12.25 22.42
CA GLY A 133 -15.20 13.05 21.33
C GLY A 133 -15.02 12.25 20.05
N ASN A 134 -14.30 12.87 19.14
CA ASN A 134 -13.88 12.24 17.89
C ASN A 134 -12.49 11.64 18.07
N TYR A 135 -12.29 10.44 17.54
CA TYR A 135 -11.01 9.75 17.49
C TYR A 135 -10.64 9.53 16.04
N THR A 136 -9.44 9.93 15.68
CA THR A 136 -8.92 9.81 14.31
C THR A 136 -7.76 8.83 14.27
N PHE A 137 -7.88 7.85 13.41
CA PHE A 137 -6.85 6.83 13.19
C PHE A 137 -6.39 6.85 11.74
N ARG A 138 -5.10 6.63 11.55
CA ARG A 138 -4.51 6.38 10.24
C ARG A 138 -4.07 4.94 10.15
N ILE A 139 -4.52 4.24 9.12
CA ILE A 139 -4.08 2.89 8.81
C ILE A 139 -3.08 3.01 7.66
N ASN A 140 -1.84 2.63 7.92
CA ASN A 140 -0.78 2.63 6.92
C ASN A 140 -0.44 1.19 6.59
N ILE A 141 -0.29 0.90 5.30
CA ILE A 141 0.14 -0.40 4.80
C ILE A 141 1.40 -0.18 3.97
N SER A 142 2.45 -0.88 4.33
CA SER A 142 3.74 -0.80 3.65
C SER A 142 4.26 -2.20 3.32
N PRO A 143 4.91 -2.39 2.17
CA PRO A 143 5.62 -3.64 1.90
C PRO A 143 6.79 -3.80 2.88
N ILE A 144 7.16 -5.06 3.15
CA ILE A 144 8.36 -5.44 3.92
C ILE A 144 9.42 -5.92 2.94
#